data_b6440529abfdd156beec0fd91159899e
#
_entry.id   b6440529abfdd156beec0fd91159899e
#
_cell.length_a   1.000
_cell.length_b   1.000
_cell.length_c   1.000
_cell.angle_alpha   90.00
_cell.angle_beta   90.00
_cell.angle_gamma   90.00
#
_symmetry.space_group_name_H-M   'P 1'
#
loop_
_entity.id
_entity.type
_entity.pdbx_description
1 polymer ?
#
loop_
_entity_poly.entity_id
_entity_poly.type
_entity_poly.pdbx_seq_one_letter_code
_entity_poly.pdbx_strand_id
1 'polypeptide(L)'
;APFSLKIRWFNRAKLAQKGLGSALSRFRKELDFWNGGVAIYRDGFRIGLSGSSKDGDWLGIDNEAFRGQGLTLNRIQTVGALEITKKNNPHLIDRSNREGLVDNDSIILLRKILREFALNELREQVRLEEKVQKKTIEAHLLDDGLNSMESRLMESEKIIHEIQEIS
;
A
#
# COMPACT_ATOMS: atom_id res chain seq x y z
N ALA A 1 -18.72 -9.89 15.38
CA ALA A 1 -18.20 -10.31 14.08
C ALA A 1 -17.41 -11.59 14.24
N PRO A 2 -17.43 -12.52 13.26
CA PRO A 2 -16.68 -13.77 13.37
C PRO A 2 -15.16 -13.55 13.30
N PHE A 3 -14.72 -12.45 12.69
CA PHE A 3 -13.31 -12.06 12.62
C PHE A 3 -13.18 -10.53 12.47
N SER A 4 -11.97 -10.03 12.72
CA SER A 4 -11.56 -8.65 12.47
C SER A 4 -10.36 -8.65 11.54
N LEU A 5 -10.35 -7.76 10.54
CA LEU A 5 -9.26 -7.60 9.60
C LEU A 5 -8.84 -6.13 9.53
N LYS A 6 -7.54 -5.90 9.69
CA LYS A 6 -6.91 -4.60 9.46
C LYS A 6 -5.81 -4.78 8.43
N ILE A 7 -5.89 -4.03 7.33
CA ILE A 7 -4.87 -4.05 6.27
C ILE A 7 -4.43 -2.60 6.01
N ARG A 8 -3.13 -2.43 5.79
CA ARG A 8 -2.51 -1.17 5.36
C ARG A 8 -1.59 -1.43 4.19
N TRP A 9 -1.65 -0.56 3.21
CA TRP A 9 -0.75 -0.55 2.08
C TRP A 9 0.19 0.66 2.16
N PHE A 10 1.44 0.48 1.75
CA PHE A 10 2.48 1.50 1.82
C PHE A 10 3.15 1.70 0.47
N ASN A 11 3.07 2.91 -0.08
CA ASN A 11 3.88 3.28 -1.23
C ASN A 11 5.31 3.60 -0.77
N ARG A 12 6.23 2.63 -0.90
CA ARG A 12 7.61 2.75 -0.44
C ARG A 12 8.39 3.86 -1.13
N ALA A 13 8.12 4.14 -2.41
CA ALA A 13 8.76 5.22 -3.15
C ALA A 13 8.37 6.59 -2.56
N LYS A 14 7.09 6.77 -2.22
CA LYS A 14 6.59 8.02 -1.63
C LYS A 14 7.04 8.24 -0.19
N LEU A 15 7.30 7.18 0.56
CA LEU A 15 7.88 7.30 1.90
C LEU A 15 9.26 7.99 1.87
N ALA A 16 10.04 7.78 0.81
CA ALA A 16 11.32 8.46 0.63
C ALA A 16 11.17 9.97 0.39
N GLN A 17 10.07 10.40 -0.23
CA GLN A 17 9.80 11.80 -0.58
C GLN A 17 9.22 12.62 0.58
N LYS A 18 8.69 11.98 1.63
CA LYS A 18 8.00 12.65 2.74
C LYS A 18 8.92 13.30 3.79
N GLY A 19 10.20 13.48 3.50
CA GLY A 19 11.10 14.24 4.38
C GLY A 19 11.32 13.64 5.78
N LEU A 20 11.15 12.32 5.93
CA LEU A 20 11.28 11.62 7.21
C LEU A 20 12.73 11.61 7.77
N GLY A 21 13.71 12.14 7.03
CA GLY A 21 15.10 12.26 7.46
C GLY A 21 15.67 10.93 8.00
N SER A 22 16.31 10.99 9.16
CA SER A 22 16.89 9.81 9.83
C SER A 22 15.84 8.74 10.24
N ALA A 23 14.59 9.14 10.45
CA ALA A 23 13.50 8.21 10.80
C ALA A 23 13.13 7.28 9.63
N LEU A 24 13.43 7.64 8.38
CA LEU A 24 13.13 6.83 7.20
C LEU A 24 13.82 5.45 7.26
N SER A 25 15.08 5.39 7.67
CA SER A 25 15.82 4.12 7.76
C SER A 25 15.21 3.18 8.80
N ARG A 26 14.84 3.71 9.97
CA ARG A 26 14.16 2.95 11.02
C ARG A 26 12.79 2.46 10.54
N PHE A 27 12.01 3.32 9.91
CA PHE A 27 10.69 2.98 9.42
C PHE A 27 10.74 1.90 8.32
N ARG A 28 11.73 1.96 7.43
CA ARG A 28 11.97 0.90 6.42
C ARG A 28 12.29 -0.45 7.06
N LYS A 29 13.15 -0.48 8.08
CA LYS A 29 13.48 -1.72 8.81
C LYS A 29 12.25 -2.32 9.48
N GLU A 30 11.41 -1.50 10.10
CA GLU A 30 10.13 -1.96 10.67
C GLU A 30 9.20 -2.53 9.60
N LEU A 31 9.04 -1.82 8.46
CA LEU A 31 8.26 -2.34 7.34
C LEU A 31 8.83 -3.65 6.81
N ASP A 32 10.15 -3.78 6.70
CA ASP A 32 10.81 -5.01 6.23
C ASP A 32 10.61 -6.18 7.18
N PHE A 33 10.49 -5.91 8.45
CA PHE A 33 10.16 -6.93 9.45
C PHE A 33 8.71 -7.44 9.34
N TRP A 34 7.76 -6.53 9.02
CA TRP A 34 6.32 -6.83 8.99
C TRP A 34 5.76 -7.07 7.58
N ASN A 35 6.56 -7.01 6.53
CA ASN A 35 6.15 -6.99 5.12
C ASN A 35 5.72 -8.34 4.54
N GLY A 36 5.11 -9.19 5.31
CA GLY A 36 4.67 -10.51 4.86
C GLY A 36 3.21 -10.58 4.42
N GLY A 37 2.54 -9.45 4.23
CA GLY A 37 1.11 -9.42 3.94
C GLY A 37 0.26 -9.42 5.21
N VAL A 38 -0.61 -10.41 5.39
CA VAL A 38 -1.58 -10.47 6.49
C VAL A 38 -1.19 -11.55 7.49
N ALA A 39 -0.87 -11.15 8.72
CA ALA A 39 -0.66 -12.06 9.84
C ALA A 39 -1.99 -12.58 10.41
N ILE A 40 -2.02 -13.84 10.84
CA ILE A 40 -3.20 -14.42 11.49
C ILE A 40 -2.95 -14.49 12.99
N TYR A 41 -3.89 -13.95 13.76
CA TYR A 41 -3.90 -14.03 15.22
C TYR A 41 -5.14 -14.81 15.67
N ARG A 42 -4.95 -15.79 16.53
CA ARG A 42 -6.03 -16.51 17.18
C ARG A 42 -5.97 -16.31 18.68
N ASP A 43 -7.07 -15.81 19.23
CA ASP A 43 -7.19 -15.54 20.68
C ASP A 43 -5.98 -14.73 21.22
N GLY A 44 -5.50 -13.76 20.39
CA GLY A 44 -4.36 -12.89 20.69
C GLY A 44 -2.96 -13.46 20.36
N PHE A 45 -2.86 -14.72 19.92
CA PHE A 45 -1.57 -15.34 19.56
C PHE A 45 -1.41 -15.46 18.05
N ARG A 46 -0.24 -15.08 17.55
CA ARG A 46 0.10 -15.22 16.13
C ARG A 46 0.22 -16.70 15.76
N ILE A 47 -0.41 -17.07 14.64
CA ILE A 47 -0.31 -18.42 14.08
C ILE A 47 0.88 -18.48 13.12
N GLY A 48 1.88 -19.23 13.48
CA GLY A 48 3.06 -19.50 12.68
C GLY A 48 3.77 -18.24 12.20
N LEU A 49 4.28 -18.31 10.98
CA LEU A 49 4.98 -17.20 10.30
C LEU A 49 4.04 -16.38 9.40
N SER A 50 2.71 -16.55 9.55
CA SER A 50 1.73 -15.82 8.73
C SER A 50 2.01 -14.32 8.75
N GLY A 51 1.98 -13.68 7.58
CA GLY A 51 2.28 -12.25 7.44
C GLY A 51 3.75 -11.89 7.70
N SER A 52 4.70 -12.80 7.53
CA SER A 52 6.14 -12.53 7.53
C SER A 52 6.73 -12.77 6.14
N SER A 53 7.96 -12.32 5.91
CA SER A 53 8.70 -12.58 4.66
C SER A 53 8.92 -14.08 4.39
N LYS A 54 8.85 -14.91 5.43
CA LYS A 54 8.97 -16.37 5.35
C LYS A 54 7.64 -17.09 5.15
N ASP A 55 6.54 -16.35 5.12
CA ASP A 55 5.20 -16.88 4.83
C ASP A 55 5.11 -17.28 3.36
N GLY A 56 4.49 -18.41 3.09
CA GLY A 56 4.21 -18.90 1.74
C GLY A 56 3.07 -18.17 1.01
N ASP A 57 2.76 -16.90 1.35
CA ASP A 57 1.66 -16.12 0.77
C ASP A 57 0.29 -16.82 0.91
N TRP A 58 -0.05 -17.16 2.14
CA TRP A 58 -1.28 -17.90 2.45
C TRP A 58 -2.55 -17.26 1.88
N LEU A 59 -2.55 -15.95 1.68
CA LEU A 59 -3.68 -15.19 1.10
C LEU A 59 -3.56 -15.05 -0.43
N GLY A 60 -2.40 -15.31 -1.03
CA GLY A 60 -2.17 -15.24 -2.48
C GLY A 60 -2.10 -13.82 -3.02
N ILE A 61 -1.59 -12.87 -2.23
CA ILE A 61 -1.49 -11.44 -2.62
C ILE A 61 -0.56 -11.27 -3.81
N ASP A 62 0.60 -11.92 -3.81
CA ASP A 62 1.60 -11.82 -4.87
C ASP A 62 1.15 -12.49 -6.16
N ASN A 63 0.45 -13.63 -6.06
CA ASN A 63 -0.07 -14.34 -7.24
C ASN A 63 -1.07 -13.51 -8.05
N GLU A 64 -1.83 -12.66 -7.39
CA GLU A 64 -2.78 -11.77 -8.07
C GLU A 64 -2.08 -10.52 -8.62
N ALA A 65 -0.98 -10.06 -8.02
CA ALA A 65 -0.17 -8.98 -8.53
C ALA A 65 0.40 -9.27 -9.93
N PHE A 66 0.76 -10.53 -10.19
CA PHE A 66 1.26 -10.96 -11.51
C PHE A 66 0.17 -11.08 -12.59
N ARG A 67 -1.09 -11.22 -12.21
CA ARG A 67 -2.22 -11.38 -13.16
C ARG A 67 -2.91 -10.09 -13.52
N GLY A 68 -2.71 -9.01 -12.76
CA GLY A 68 -3.37 -7.72 -12.94
C GLY A 68 -2.54 -6.76 -13.78
N GLN A 69 -3.10 -6.23 -14.87
CA GLN A 69 -2.51 -5.07 -15.54
C GLN A 69 -2.72 -3.85 -14.66
N GLY A 70 -1.66 -3.28 -14.13
CA GLY A 70 -1.73 -2.03 -13.37
C GLY A 70 -1.14 -2.11 -11.97
N LEU A 71 -1.86 -1.61 -10.98
CA LEU A 71 -1.38 -1.49 -9.61
C LEU A 71 -1.03 -2.84 -8.99
N THR A 72 0.22 -3.01 -8.63
CA THR A 72 0.73 -4.21 -7.95
C THR A 72 0.53 -4.09 -6.44
N LEU A 73 -0.61 -4.55 -5.95
CA LEU A 73 -0.74 -4.84 -4.52
C LEU A 73 0.10 -6.10 -4.24
N ASN A 74 1.23 -5.94 -3.56
CA ASN A 74 2.14 -7.04 -3.21
C ASN A 74 2.37 -7.11 -1.71
N ARG A 75 2.88 -8.25 -1.23
CA ARG A 75 3.14 -8.47 0.21
C ARG A 75 4.17 -7.50 0.78
N ILE A 76 5.17 -7.10 0.00
CA ILE A 76 6.23 -6.18 0.45
C ILE A 76 5.67 -4.80 0.83
N GLN A 77 4.57 -4.41 0.23
CA GLN A 77 3.89 -3.13 0.48
C GLN A 77 2.66 -3.27 1.39
N THR A 78 2.34 -4.49 1.84
CA THR A 78 1.14 -4.77 2.60
C THR A 78 1.47 -5.26 3.99
N VAL A 79 0.86 -4.65 4.99
CA VAL A 79 0.93 -5.10 6.39
C VAL A 79 -0.50 -5.23 6.91
N GLY A 80 -0.84 -6.38 7.45
CA GLY A 80 -2.17 -6.62 7.96
C GLY A 80 -2.22 -7.61 9.11
N ALA A 81 -3.34 -7.60 9.82
CA ALA A 81 -3.67 -8.54 10.88
C ALA A 81 -5.11 -9.02 10.73
N LEU A 82 -5.28 -10.32 10.66
CA LEU A 82 -6.56 -11.02 10.76
C LEU A 82 -6.68 -11.59 12.16
N GLU A 83 -7.66 -11.15 12.92
CA GLU A 83 -7.96 -11.65 14.26
C GLU A 83 -9.15 -12.60 14.21
N ILE A 84 -8.95 -13.83 14.67
CA ILE A 84 -9.97 -14.86 14.80
C ILE A 84 -9.96 -15.40 16.23
N THR A 85 -11.08 -16.00 16.64
CA THR A 85 -11.18 -16.68 17.92
C THR A 85 -11.61 -18.12 17.72
N LYS A 86 -11.16 -19.03 18.57
CA LYS A 86 -11.58 -20.43 18.55
C LYS A 86 -13.10 -20.55 18.75
N LYS A 87 -13.65 -19.69 19.62
CA LYS A 87 -15.10 -19.66 19.91
C LYS A 87 -15.95 -19.33 18.68
N ASN A 88 -15.56 -18.30 17.91
CA ASN A 88 -16.36 -17.83 16.78
C ASN A 88 -15.99 -18.53 15.47
N ASN A 89 -14.84 -19.18 15.41
CA ASN A 89 -14.31 -19.84 14.21
C ASN A 89 -13.85 -21.28 14.51
N PRO A 90 -14.73 -22.15 15.02
CA PRO A 90 -14.35 -23.50 15.44
C PRO A 90 -13.87 -24.39 14.27
N HIS A 91 -14.27 -24.07 13.04
CA HIS A 91 -13.91 -24.83 11.83
C HIS A 91 -12.56 -24.40 11.21
N LEU A 92 -12.00 -23.27 11.63
CA LEU A 92 -10.64 -22.89 11.30
C LEU A 92 -9.69 -23.61 12.27
N ILE A 93 -9.08 -24.69 11.85
CA ILE A 93 -8.30 -25.59 12.70
C ILE A 93 -6.81 -25.25 12.56
N ASP A 94 -6.10 -25.15 13.70
CA ASP A 94 -4.66 -24.96 13.70
C ASP A 94 -3.96 -26.28 13.34
N ARG A 95 -2.87 -26.18 12.59
CA ARG A 95 -1.95 -27.32 12.42
C ARG A 95 -1.31 -27.69 13.76
N SER A 96 -0.98 -28.95 13.95
CA SER A 96 -0.41 -29.48 15.21
C SER A 96 0.88 -28.76 15.62
N ASN A 97 1.69 -28.32 14.64
CA ASN A 97 2.92 -27.56 14.86
C ASN A 97 2.68 -26.05 15.01
N ARG A 98 1.43 -25.59 14.98
CA ARG A 98 1.02 -24.16 15.02
C ARG A 98 1.63 -23.28 13.93
N GLU A 99 2.12 -23.86 12.84
CA GLU A 99 2.72 -23.12 11.73
C GLU A 99 1.72 -22.65 10.69
N GLY A 100 0.43 -22.76 10.95
CA GLY A 100 -0.63 -22.31 10.05
C GLY A 100 -1.97 -22.93 10.40
N LEU A 101 -2.94 -22.69 9.52
CA LEU A 101 -4.25 -23.34 9.56
C LEU A 101 -4.25 -24.57 8.66
N VAL A 102 -5.07 -25.56 9.01
CA VAL A 102 -5.29 -26.76 8.20
C VAL A 102 -6.07 -26.32 6.95
N ASP A 103 -5.63 -26.78 5.77
CA ASP A 103 -6.37 -26.55 4.54
C ASP A 103 -7.66 -27.37 4.52
N ASN A 104 -8.78 -26.69 4.69
CA ASN A 104 -10.14 -27.20 4.65
C ASN A 104 -11.08 -26.18 3.97
N ASP A 105 -12.33 -26.55 3.76
CA ASP A 105 -13.31 -25.69 3.10
C ASP A 105 -13.49 -24.34 3.80
N SER A 106 -13.35 -24.29 5.11
CA SER A 106 -13.51 -23.07 5.89
C SER A 106 -12.37 -22.07 5.64
N ILE A 107 -11.11 -22.53 5.54
CA ILE A 107 -9.99 -21.66 5.20
C ILE A 107 -10.04 -21.24 3.71
N ILE A 108 -10.49 -22.10 2.82
CA ILE A 108 -10.68 -21.78 1.41
C ILE A 108 -11.74 -20.68 1.26
N LEU A 109 -12.87 -20.82 1.95
CA LEU A 109 -13.93 -19.81 1.96
C LEU A 109 -13.44 -18.50 2.56
N LEU A 110 -12.73 -18.54 3.68
CA LEU A 110 -12.14 -17.35 4.30
C LEU A 110 -11.19 -16.62 3.34
N ARG A 111 -10.28 -17.33 2.69
CA ARG A 111 -9.37 -16.76 1.67
C ARG A 111 -10.16 -16.09 0.54
N LYS A 112 -11.22 -16.74 0.06
CA LYS A 112 -12.08 -16.18 -0.99
C LYS A 112 -12.73 -14.88 -0.55
N ILE A 113 -13.35 -14.86 0.64
CA ILE A 113 -13.97 -13.66 1.21
C ILE A 113 -12.96 -12.53 1.34
N LEU A 114 -11.77 -12.79 1.91
CA LEU A 114 -10.75 -11.77 2.11
C LEU A 114 -10.22 -11.22 0.80
N ARG A 115 -10.07 -12.05 -0.23
CA ARG A 115 -9.64 -11.61 -1.56
C ARG A 115 -10.70 -10.76 -2.26
N GLU A 116 -11.93 -11.26 -2.32
CA GLU A 116 -13.01 -10.62 -3.08
C GLU A 116 -13.47 -9.30 -2.45
N PHE A 117 -13.52 -9.23 -1.13
CA PHE A 117 -14.03 -8.04 -0.46
C PHE A 117 -12.93 -7.12 0.07
N ALA A 118 -11.96 -7.65 0.83
CA ALA A 118 -10.97 -6.80 1.47
C ALA A 118 -9.84 -6.36 0.54
N LEU A 119 -9.27 -7.29 -0.25
CA LEU A 119 -8.16 -6.95 -1.15
C LEU A 119 -8.63 -6.17 -2.38
N ASN A 120 -9.81 -6.46 -2.91
CA ASN A 120 -10.35 -5.70 -4.03
C ASN A 120 -10.69 -4.27 -3.60
N GLU A 121 -11.32 -4.09 -2.45
CA GLU A 121 -11.59 -2.77 -1.89
C GLU A 121 -10.30 -1.97 -1.68
N LEU A 122 -9.29 -2.59 -1.09
CA LEU A 122 -7.99 -1.95 -0.91
C LEU A 122 -7.34 -1.55 -2.25
N ARG A 123 -7.46 -2.39 -3.28
CA ARG A 123 -6.97 -2.07 -4.64
C ARG A 123 -7.66 -0.85 -5.23
N GLU A 124 -8.97 -0.78 -5.12
CA GLU A 124 -9.73 0.37 -5.64
C GLU A 124 -9.38 1.66 -4.90
N GLN A 125 -9.22 1.61 -3.59
CA GLN A 125 -8.78 2.78 -2.81
C GLN A 125 -7.38 3.25 -3.24
N VAL A 126 -6.43 2.33 -3.40
CA VAL A 126 -5.08 2.67 -3.86
C VAL A 126 -5.09 3.26 -5.27
N ARG A 127 -5.89 2.71 -6.18
CA ARG A 127 -6.07 3.26 -7.54
C ARG A 127 -6.64 4.67 -7.54
N LEU A 128 -7.62 4.93 -6.67
CA LEU A 128 -8.21 6.26 -6.53
C LEU A 128 -7.18 7.27 -6.01
N GLU A 129 -6.42 6.91 -4.99
CA GLU A 129 -5.34 7.75 -4.47
C GLU A 129 -4.27 8.05 -5.53
N GLU A 130 -3.86 7.07 -6.31
CA GLU A 130 -2.90 7.27 -7.40
C GLU A 130 -3.42 8.20 -8.48
N LYS A 131 -4.69 8.08 -8.86
CA LYS A 131 -5.34 9.00 -9.82
C LYS A 131 -5.38 10.43 -9.30
N VAL A 132 -5.75 10.61 -8.03
CA VAL A 132 -5.79 11.95 -7.40
C VAL A 132 -4.39 12.56 -7.39
N GLN A 133 -3.38 11.79 -6.99
CA GLN A 133 -2.00 12.28 -6.94
C GLN A 133 -1.44 12.63 -8.31
N LYS A 134 -1.75 11.82 -9.34
CA LYS A 134 -1.34 12.13 -10.72
C LYS A 134 -1.91 13.46 -11.18
N LYS A 135 -3.21 13.70 -10.95
CA LYS A 135 -3.84 14.99 -11.26
C LYS A 135 -3.21 16.16 -10.50
N THR A 136 -2.86 15.97 -9.23
CA THR A 136 -2.22 17.01 -8.43
C THR A 136 -0.83 17.34 -8.96
N ILE A 137 -0.04 16.35 -9.36
CA ILE A 137 1.28 16.56 -9.98
C ILE A 137 1.14 17.28 -11.31
N GLU A 138 0.19 16.88 -12.16
CA GLU A 138 -0.09 17.53 -13.44
C GLU A 138 -0.50 19.00 -13.24
N ALA A 139 -1.34 19.29 -12.24
CA ALA A 139 -1.73 20.65 -11.90
C ALA A 139 -0.53 21.51 -11.44
N HIS A 140 0.34 20.98 -10.59
CA HIS A 140 1.56 21.69 -10.18
C HIS A 140 2.53 21.96 -11.33
N LEU A 141 2.71 21.01 -12.23
CA LEU A 141 3.57 21.20 -13.41
C LEU A 141 3.02 22.26 -14.36
N LEU A 142 1.71 22.37 -14.49
CA LEU A 142 1.07 23.42 -15.28
C LEU A 142 1.25 24.79 -14.61
N ASP A 143 1.06 24.88 -13.29
CA ASP A 143 1.23 26.12 -12.53
C ASP A 143 2.69 26.61 -12.56
N ASP A 144 3.64 25.72 -12.37
CA ASP A 144 5.09 26.03 -12.50
C ASP A 144 5.44 26.48 -13.92
N GLY A 145 4.84 25.88 -14.93
CA GLY A 145 4.99 26.27 -16.32
C GLY A 145 4.46 27.67 -16.60
N LEU A 146 3.26 28.00 -16.10
CA LEU A 146 2.66 29.33 -16.22
C LEU A 146 3.49 30.39 -15.53
N ASN A 147 3.92 30.16 -14.30
CA ASN A 147 4.79 31.07 -13.53
C ASN A 147 6.12 31.35 -14.25
N SER A 148 6.72 30.33 -14.88
CA SER A 148 7.91 30.47 -15.69
C SER A 148 7.67 31.32 -16.95
N MET A 149 6.54 31.15 -17.61
CA MET A 149 6.16 31.97 -18.78
C MET A 149 5.91 33.43 -18.41
N GLU A 150 5.20 33.69 -17.32
CA GLU A 150 4.95 35.03 -16.80
C GLU A 150 6.26 35.75 -16.47
N SER A 151 7.20 35.07 -15.80
CA SER A 151 8.53 35.64 -15.49
C SER A 151 9.30 36.03 -16.74
N ARG A 152 9.25 35.20 -17.80
CA ARG A 152 9.90 35.49 -19.08
C ARG A 152 9.24 36.65 -19.84
N LEU A 153 7.91 36.77 -19.75
CA LEU A 153 7.19 37.90 -20.32
C LEU A 153 7.59 39.22 -19.64
N MET A 154 7.61 39.27 -18.31
CA MET A 154 8.03 40.45 -17.55
C MET A 154 9.46 40.84 -17.88
N GLU A 155 10.38 39.88 -18.02
CA GLU A 155 11.75 40.14 -18.40
C GLU A 155 11.85 40.73 -19.82
N SER A 156 11.07 40.21 -20.79
CA SER A 156 11.03 40.73 -22.15
C SER A 156 10.44 42.14 -22.23
N GLU A 157 9.37 42.43 -21.47
CA GLU A 157 8.79 43.79 -21.38
C GLU A 157 9.79 44.79 -20.81
N LYS A 158 10.56 44.40 -19.79
CA LYS A 158 11.61 45.26 -19.24
C LYS A 158 12.68 45.59 -20.27
N ILE A 159 13.16 44.61 -21.01
CA ILE A 159 14.16 44.83 -22.09
C ILE A 159 13.59 45.76 -23.17
N ILE A 160 12.32 45.61 -23.58
CA ILE A 160 11.69 46.49 -24.57
C ILE A 160 11.65 47.92 -24.04
N HIS A 161 11.29 48.12 -22.78
CA HIS A 161 11.26 49.45 -22.16
C HIS A 161 12.66 50.09 -22.13
N GLU A 162 13.68 49.36 -21.77
CA GLU A 162 15.07 49.81 -21.75
C GLU A 162 15.56 50.25 -23.16
N ILE A 163 15.17 49.51 -24.21
CA ILE A 163 15.49 49.85 -25.60
C ILE A 163 14.82 51.16 -26.03
N GLN A 164 13.55 51.35 -25.60
CA GLN A 164 12.79 52.56 -25.93
C GLN A 164 13.32 53.83 -25.25
N GLU A 165 13.95 53.70 -24.06
CA GLU A 165 14.59 54.83 -23.36
C GLU A 165 15.94 55.25 -23.97
N ILE A 166 16.58 54.38 -24.75
CA ILE A 166 17.87 54.64 -25.40
C ILE A 166 17.72 55.21 -26.81
N SER A 167 16.52 55.21 -27.36
CA SER A 167 16.21 55.71 -28.72
C SER A 167 15.70 57.16 -28.73
#